data_9b3888ab37d3285d826ea9f31c72391d
#
_entry.id   9b3888ab37d3285d826ea9f31c72391d
#
_cell.length_a   1.000
_cell.length_b   1.000
_cell.length_c   1.000
_cell.angle_alpha   90.00
_cell.angle_beta   90.00
_cell.angle_gamma   90.00
#
_symmetry.space_group_name_H-M   'P 1'
#
loop_
_entity.id
_entity.type
_entity.pdbx_description
1 polymer ?
#
loop_
_entity_poly.entity_id
_entity_poly.type
_entity_poly.pdbx_seq_one_letter_code
_entity_poly.pdbx_strand_id
1 'polypeptide(L)'
;MEIIVRPTTVEDAAALVEIYSQPKAQRETLQLPKPSLAMWVDRLSNIPAGVYSYVAEIDGKVVGNIGFHHSQRPRTSHTASFGIGVHDNFHGLGVGSALISTVIELADNWLNVRRIHLEVNSDNEAAIGLYKKHGFEIEGELIDASFRDGEFINTYSMARIRKQKN
;
A
#
# COMPACT_ATOMS: atom_id res chain seq x y z
N MET A 1 -3.15 18.82 13.19
CA MET A 1 -3.50 18.14 11.91
C MET A 1 -3.95 16.72 12.23
N GLU A 2 -5.16 16.40 11.86
CA GLU A 2 -5.74 15.06 12.10
C GLU A 2 -5.72 14.26 10.80
N ILE A 3 -5.28 13.00 10.88
CA ILE A 3 -5.33 12.05 9.77
C ILE A 3 -6.49 11.08 10.05
N ILE A 4 -7.46 11.04 9.17
CA ILE A 4 -8.62 10.15 9.28
C ILE A 4 -8.47 9.05 8.25
N VAL A 5 -8.47 7.79 8.70
CA VAL A 5 -8.45 6.62 7.82
C VAL A 5 -9.84 6.01 7.79
N ARG A 6 -10.35 5.78 6.59
CA ARG A 6 -11.68 5.19 6.37
C ARG A 6 -11.70 4.27 5.15
N PRO A 7 -12.70 3.39 5.02
CA PRO A 7 -12.84 2.60 3.80
C PRO A 7 -12.97 3.48 2.55
N THR A 8 -12.37 3.03 1.47
CA THR A 8 -12.46 3.69 0.16
C THR A 8 -13.87 3.49 -0.40
N THR A 9 -14.40 4.52 -1.06
CA THR A 9 -15.67 4.44 -1.79
C THR A 9 -15.45 4.79 -3.26
N VAL A 10 -16.45 4.53 -4.11
CA VAL A 10 -16.38 4.85 -5.56
C VAL A 10 -16.18 6.36 -5.79
N GLU A 11 -16.71 7.20 -4.90
CA GLU A 11 -16.56 8.66 -4.95
C GLU A 11 -15.10 9.11 -4.75
N ASP A 12 -14.22 8.25 -4.24
CA ASP A 12 -12.80 8.55 -4.07
C ASP A 12 -11.99 8.38 -5.36
N ALA A 13 -12.59 7.90 -6.43
CA ALA A 13 -11.88 7.59 -7.68
C ALA A 13 -11.07 8.78 -8.21
N ALA A 14 -11.63 9.99 -8.22
CA ALA A 14 -10.93 11.18 -8.69
C ALA A 14 -9.70 11.51 -7.82
N ALA A 15 -9.81 11.33 -6.50
CA ALA A 15 -8.70 11.52 -5.58
C ALA A 15 -7.59 10.48 -5.81
N LEU A 16 -7.93 9.25 -6.11
CA LEU A 16 -6.94 8.21 -6.43
C LEU A 16 -6.23 8.49 -7.76
N VAL A 17 -6.94 8.99 -8.76
CA VAL A 17 -6.30 9.49 -10.00
C VAL A 17 -5.27 10.56 -9.67
N GLU A 18 -5.62 11.53 -8.83
CA GLU A 18 -4.68 12.59 -8.43
C GLU A 18 -3.46 12.02 -7.70
N ILE A 19 -3.66 11.15 -6.70
CA ILE A 19 -2.56 10.53 -5.93
C ILE A 19 -1.60 9.78 -6.84
N TYR A 20 -2.12 8.89 -7.69
CA TYR A 20 -1.30 8.04 -8.54
C TYR A 20 -0.80 8.72 -9.82
N SER A 21 -1.18 9.98 -10.05
CA SER A 21 -0.60 10.85 -11.09
C SER A 21 0.63 11.62 -10.60
N GLN A 22 0.88 11.61 -9.29
CA GLN A 22 2.03 12.32 -8.72
C GLN A 22 3.34 11.65 -9.14
N PRO A 23 4.40 12.42 -9.47
CA PRO A 23 5.67 11.86 -9.95
C PRO A 23 6.29 10.81 -9.01
N LYS A 24 6.33 11.08 -7.70
CA LYS A 24 6.90 10.11 -6.74
C LYS A 24 6.02 8.87 -6.60
N ALA A 25 4.70 9.04 -6.54
CA ALA A 25 3.78 7.92 -6.45
C ALA A 25 3.89 7.01 -7.69
N GLN A 26 4.06 7.58 -8.88
CA GLN A 26 4.28 6.79 -10.10
C GLN A 26 5.61 6.02 -10.05
N ARG A 27 6.68 6.66 -9.60
CA ARG A 27 8.00 6.01 -9.52
C ARG A 27 8.00 4.84 -8.55
N GLU A 28 7.27 4.95 -7.45
CA GLU A 28 7.37 4.03 -6.31
C GLU A 28 6.20 3.03 -6.23
N THR A 29 5.25 3.10 -7.16
CA THR A 29 4.18 2.12 -7.32
C THR A 29 4.29 1.45 -8.69
N LEU A 30 3.54 0.37 -8.90
CA LEU A 30 3.47 -0.28 -10.22
C LEU A 30 2.37 0.32 -11.11
N GLN A 31 1.83 1.48 -10.75
CA GLN A 31 0.83 2.16 -11.55
C GLN A 31 1.45 2.77 -12.81
N LEU A 32 0.73 2.69 -13.92
CA LEU A 32 1.16 3.33 -15.16
C LEU A 32 0.90 4.84 -15.11
N PRO A 33 1.68 5.63 -15.88
CA PRO A 33 1.40 7.05 -16.05
C PRO A 33 0.00 7.30 -16.62
N LYS A 34 -0.56 8.47 -16.30
CA LYS A 34 -1.86 8.94 -16.81
C LYS A 34 -3.01 7.97 -16.49
N PRO A 35 -3.25 7.67 -15.20
CA PRO A 35 -4.39 6.85 -14.83
C PRO A 35 -5.71 7.51 -15.24
N SER A 36 -6.68 6.70 -15.67
CA SER A 36 -7.99 7.22 -16.04
C SER A 36 -8.98 7.15 -14.88
N LEU A 37 -9.90 8.10 -14.85
CA LEU A 37 -11.02 8.07 -13.89
C LEU A 37 -11.86 6.82 -14.07
N ALA A 38 -12.18 6.45 -15.33
CA ALA A 38 -12.99 5.27 -15.62
C ALA A 38 -12.36 3.98 -15.08
N MET A 39 -11.05 3.82 -15.18
CA MET A 39 -10.33 2.67 -14.63
C MET A 39 -10.48 2.58 -13.12
N TRP A 40 -10.32 3.70 -12.42
CA TRP A 40 -10.45 3.73 -10.96
C TRP A 40 -11.89 3.52 -10.50
N VAL A 41 -12.88 4.09 -11.19
CA VAL A 41 -14.31 3.82 -10.93
C VAL A 41 -14.59 2.32 -11.08
N ASP A 42 -14.10 1.70 -12.15
CA ASP A 42 -14.28 0.26 -12.38
C ASP A 42 -13.64 -0.58 -11.26
N ARG A 43 -12.40 -0.29 -10.90
CA ARG A 43 -11.70 -1.00 -9.82
C ARG A 43 -12.42 -0.88 -8.47
N LEU A 44 -12.88 0.32 -8.13
CA LEU A 44 -13.56 0.55 -6.86
C LEU A 44 -14.98 -0.02 -6.84
N SER A 45 -15.61 -0.16 -8.00
CA SER A 45 -16.93 -0.79 -8.14
C SER A 45 -16.86 -2.32 -8.10
N ASN A 46 -15.71 -2.92 -8.36
CA ASN A 46 -15.51 -4.37 -8.50
C ASN A 46 -14.35 -4.86 -7.63
N ILE A 47 -14.34 -4.47 -6.37
CA ILE A 47 -13.29 -4.92 -5.43
C ILE A 47 -13.43 -6.43 -5.18
N PRO A 48 -12.39 -7.24 -5.48
CA PRO A 48 -12.46 -8.68 -5.28
C PRO A 48 -12.56 -9.08 -3.81
N ALA A 49 -13.03 -10.29 -3.55
CA ALA A 49 -13.01 -10.87 -2.21
C ALA A 49 -11.56 -10.90 -1.67
N GLY A 50 -11.39 -10.56 -0.40
CA GLY A 50 -10.09 -10.50 0.25
C GLY A 50 -9.33 -9.19 0.06
N VAL A 51 -9.83 -8.28 -0.74
CA VAL A 51 -9.23 -6.94 -0.92
C VAL A 51 -9.94 -5.93 -0.02
N TYR A 52 -9.16 -5.22 0.78
CA TYR A 52 -9.62 -4.16 1.67
C TYR A 52 -8.89 -2.88 1.29
N SER A 53 -9.64 -1.85 0.90
CA SER A 53 -9.09 -0.57 0.46
C SER A 53 -9.46 0.52 1.45
N TYR A 54 -8.44 1.30 1.86
CA TYR A 54 -8.61 2.45 2.75
C TYR A 54 -8.00 3.69 2.14
N VAL A 55 -8.58 4.82 2.48
CA VAL A 55 -8.03 6.15 2.17
C VAL A 55 -7.72 6.88 3.47
N ALA A 56 -6.75 7.77 3.38
CA ALA A 56 -6.42 8.71 4.47
C ALA A 56 -6.80 10.12 4.04
N GLU A 57 -7.47 10.85 4.93
CA GLU A 57 -7.88 12.24 4.71
C GLU A 57 -7.15 13.18 5.66
N ILE A 58 -6.82 14.35 5.15
CA ILE A 58 -6.39 15.53 5.94
C ILE A 58 -7.27 16.68 5.52
N ASP A 59 -7.98 17.29 6.49
CA ASP A 59 -8.88 18.41 6.27
C ASP A 59 -9.90 18.17 5.13
N GLY A 60 -10.46 16.95 5.10
CA GLY A 60 -11.45 16.54 4.11
C GLY A 60 -10.89 16.19 2.73
N LYS A 61 -9.59 16.28 2.52
CA LYS A 61 -8.93 15.89 1.27
C LYS A 61 -8.34 14.50 1.41
N VAL A 62 -8.65 13.62 0.47
CA VAL A 62 -8.04 12.29 0.37
C VAL A 62 -6.61 12.44 -0.15
N VAL A 63 -5.63 12.03 0.65
CA VAL A 63 -4.20 12.23 0.38
C VAL A 63 -3.38 10.95 0.35
N GLY A 64 -3.99 9.83 0.70
CA GLY A 64 -3.32 8.51 0.68
C GLY A 64 -4.31 7.37 0.48
N ASN A 65 -3.79 6.25 0.01
CA ASN A 65 -4.56 5.03 -0.24
C ASN A 65 -3.71 3.81 0.04
N ILE A 66 -4.32 2.78 0.60
CA ILE A 66 -3.72 1.46 0.77
C ILE A 66 -4.73 0.40 0.30
N GLY A 67 -4.25 -0.54 -0.51
CA GLY A 67 -5.01 -1.73 -0.89
C GLY A 67 -4.38 -2.95 -0.22
N PHE A 68 -5.12 -3.59 0.66
CA PHE A 68 -4.68 -4.77 1.42
C PHE A 68 -5.28 -6.02 0.79
N HIS A 69 -4.43 -6.97 0.40
CA HIS A 69 -4.81 -8.18 -0.32
C HIS A 69 -4.62 -9.41 0.57
N HIS A 70 -5.70 -9.87 1.16
CA HIS A 70 -5.71 -11.08 1.98
C HIS A 70 -5.84 -12.31 1.08
N SER A 71 -4.90 -13.25 1.16
CA SER A 71 -4.95 -14.47 0.35
C SER A 71 -6.19 -15.30 0.68
N GLN A 72 -6.94 -15.68 -0.36
CA GLN A 72 -8.15 -16.48 -0.22
C GLN A 72 -7.88 -17.99 -0.40
N ARG A 73 -6.63 -18.37 -0.64
CA ARG A 73 -6.24 -19.77 -0.76
C ARG A 73 -6.10 -20.38 0.63
N PRO A 74 -6.70 -21.56 0.92
CA PRO A 74 -6.68 -22.12 2.28
C PRO A 74 -5.29 -22.27 2.89
N ARG A 75 -4.30 -22.69 2.10
CA ARG A 75 -2.95 -22.95 2.62
C ARG A 75 -2.09 -21.69 2.78
N THR A 76 -2.54 -20.55 2.29
CA THR A 76 -1.85 -19.26 2.41
C THR A 76 -2.75 -18.16 2.99
N SER A 77 -3.90 -18.54 3.58
CA SER A 77 -4.85 -17.58 4.16
C SER A 77 -4.31 -16.85 5.39
N HIS A 78 -3.18 -17.28 5.93
CA HIS A 78 -2.42 -16.55 6.96
C HIS A 78 -1.52 -15.46 6.38
N THR A 79 -1.55 -15.23 5.08
CA THR A 79 -0.71 -14.23 4.39
C THR A 79 -1.54 -13.14 3.74
N ALA A 80 -0.92 -11.97 3.64
CA ALA A 80 -1.46 -10.84 2.91
C ALA A 80 -0.33 -10.00 2.34
N SER A 81 -0.66 -9.16 1.36
CA SER A 81 0.24 -8.14 0.82
C SER A 81 -0.51 -6.82 0.73
N PHE A 82 0.21 -5.73 0.49
CA PHE A 82 -0.43 -4.45 0.23
C PHE A 82 0.35 -3.59 -0.76
N GLY A 83 -0.38 -2.68 -1.40
CA GLY A 83 0.17 -1.56 -2.14
C GLY A 83 -0.29 -0.26 -1.50
N ILE A 84 0.57 0.75 -1.46
CA ILE A 84 0.30 2.02 -0.82
C ILE A 84 0.75 3.18 -1.70
N GLY A 85 -0.02 4.26 -1.70
CA GLY A 85 0.35 5.50 -2.36
C GLY A 85 -0.03 6.69 -1.49
N VAL A 86 0.84 7.69 -1.43
CA VAL A 86 0.61 8.96 -0.73
C VAL A 86 0.89 10.08 -1.69
N HIS A 87 -0.01 11.06 -1.73
CA HIS A 87 0.17 12.27 -2.55
C HIS A 87 1.50 12.93 -2.21
N ASP A 88 2.28 13.32 -3.23
CA ASP A 88 3.64 13.84 -3.08
C ASP A 88 3.75 14.98 -2.06
N ASN A 89 2.76 15.87 -2.03
CA ASN A 89 2.75 17.03 -1.12
C ASN A 89 2.44 16.69 0.33
N PHE A 90 2.12 15.44 0.63
CA PHE A 90 1.71 14.98 1.96
C PHE A 90 2.66 13.91 2.53
N HIS A 91 3.85 13.77 1.96
CA HIS A 91 4.90 12.91 2.50
C HIS A 91 5.47 13.49 3.80
N GLY A 92 5.93 12.64 4.69
CA GLY A 92 6.55 13.06 5.95
C GLY A 92 5.57 13.55 7.03
N LEU A 93 4.27 13.37 6.82
CA LEU A 93 3.22 13.83 7.75
C LEU A 93 2.57 12.69 8.54
N GLY A 94 3.02 11.44 8.33
CA GLY A 94 2.47 10.28 9.03
C GLY A 94 1.32 9.58 8.31
N VAL A 95 1.00 9.96 7.08
CA VAL A 95 -0.10 9.37 6.29
C VAL A 95 0.17 7.89 6.02
N GLY A 96 1.36 7.56 5.54
CA GLY A 96 1.75 6.16 5.28
C GLY A 96 1.69 5.32 6.55
N SER A 97 2.18 5.85 7.66
CA SER A 97 2.16 5.18 8.96
C SER A 97 0.73 4.90 9.43
N ALA A 98 -0.18 5.85 9.27
CA ALA A 98 -1.58 5.68 9.65
C ALA A 98 -2.26 4.58 8.82
N LEU A 99 -2.01 4.54 7.52
CA LEU A 99 -2.55 3.51 6.63
C LEU A 99 -2.01 2.13 6.96
N ILE A 100 -0.69 2.01 7.16
CA ILE A 100 -0.05 0.74 7.51
C ILE A 100 -0.56 0.23 8.87
N SER A 101 -0.65 1.10 9.86
CA SER A 101 -1.18 0.73 11.18
C SER A 101 -2.61 0.19 11.09
N THR A 102 -3.44 0.77 10.24
CA THR A 102 -4.83 0.33 10.03
C THR A 102 -4.89 -1.10 9.51
N VAL A 103 -4.09 -1.44 8.48
CA VAL A 103 -4.10 -2.80 7.93
C VAL A 103 -3.40 -3.82 8.83
N ILE A 104 -2.41 -3.41 9.61
CA ILE A 104 -1.80 -4.28 10.63
C ILE A 104 -2.82 -4.64 11.71
N GLU A 105 -3.59 -3.67 12.17
CA GLU A 105 -4.65 -3.92 13.17
C GLU A 105 -5.72 -4.87 12.61
N LEU A 106 -6.16 -4.65 11.38
CA LEU A 106 -7.08 -5.56 10.70
C LEU A 106 -6.51 -6.98 10.57
N ALA A 107 -5.27 -7.09 10.16
CA ALA A 107 -4.58 -8.37 9.97
C ALA A 107 -4.43 -9.14 11.28
N ASP A 108 -3.96 -8.47 12.33
CA ASP A 108 -3.60 -9.10 13.61
C ASP A 108 -4.83 -9.48 14.43
N ASN A 109 -5.86 -8.65 14.43
CA ASN A 109 -6.98 -8.79 15.35
C ASN A 109 -8.25 -9.36 14.73
N TRP A 110 -8.38 -9.35 13.40
CA TRP A 110 -9.64 -9.69 12.74
C TRP A 110 -9.52 -10.74 11.64
N LEU A 111 -8.41 -10.77 10.88
CA LEU A 111 -8.26 -11.67 9.73
C LEU A 111 -7.34 -12.87 10.01
N ASN A 112 -6.71 -12.91 11.16
CA ASN A 112 -5.73 -13.95 11.50
C ASN A 112 -4.61 -14.08 10.47
N VAL A 113 -4.16 -12.94 9.93
CA VAL A 113 -3.01 -12.87 9.04
C VAL A 113 -1.75 -12.80 9.89
N ARG A 114 -0.90 -13.82 9.76
CA ARG A 114 0.38 -13.90 10.49
C ARG A 114 1.51 -13.20 9.72
N ARG A 115 1.48 -13.29 8.39
CA ARG A 115 2.53 -12.80 7.52
C ARG A 115 1.98 -11.75 6.57
N ILE A 116 2.54 -10.53 6.63
CA ILE A 116 2.28 -9.48 5.64
C ILE A 116 3.58 -9.27 4.86
N HIS A 117 3.52 -9.34 3.54
CA HIS A 117 4.68 -9.15 2.68
C HIS A 117 4.45 -8.04 1.66
N LEU A 118 5.55 -7.50 1.16
CA LEU A 118 5.53 -6.45 0.14
C LEU A 118 6.81 -6.51 -0.69
N GLU A 119 6.79 -5.86 -1.83
CA GLU A 119 7.98 -5.53 -2.60
C GLU A 119 8.13 -4.02 -2.65
N VAL A 120 9.37 -3.56 -2.55
CA VAL A 120 9.71 -2.13 -2.58
C VAL A 120 10.95 -1.94 -3.44
N ASN A 121 10.96 -0.88 -4.26
CA ASN A 121 12.15 -0.55 -5.04
C ASN A 121 13.35 -0.34 -4.11
N SER A 122 14.48 -0.95 -4.46
CA SER A 122 15.66 -0.98 -3.58
C SER A 122 16.25 0.40 -3.30
N ASP A 123 15.95 1.39 -4.14
CA ASP A 123 16.36 2.78 -3.98
C ASP A 123 15.34 3.66 -3.24
N ASN A 124 14.20 3.10 -2.83
CA ASN A 124 13.18 3.83 -2.08
C ASN A 124 13.47 3.79 -0.58
N GLU A 125 14.48 4.54 -0.15
CA GLU A 125 14.95 4.56 1.24
C GLU A 125 13.87 5.01 2.22
N ALA A 126 13.04 5.98 1.84
CA ALA A 126 11.97 6.49 2.68
C ALA A 126 10.92 5.41 2.99
N ALA A 127 10.47 4.66 1.98
CA ALA A 127 9.51 3.57 2.17
C ALA A 127 10.13 2.42 2.96
N ILE A 128 11.37 2.03 2.65
CA ILE A 128 12.07 0.96 3.38
C ILE A 128 12.15 1.32 4.86
N GLY A 129 12.53 2.55 5.19
CA GLY A 129 12.58 3.03 6.57
C GLY A 129 11.21 3.00 7.26
N LEU A 130 10.17 3.41 6.56
CA LEU A 130 8.79 3.36 7.05
C LEU A 130 8.36 1.91 7.36
N TYR A 131 8.63 0.98 6.45
CA TYR A 131 8.27 -0.42 6.66
C TYR A 131 9.05 -1.04 7.82
N LYS A 132 10.35 -0.77 7.93
CA LYS A 132 11.15 -1.23 9.08
C LYS A 132 10.61 -0.72 10.41
N LYS A 133 10.14 0.52 10.44
CA LYS A 133 9.51 1.12 11.63
C LYS A 133 8.27 0.33 12.07
N HIS A 134 7.56 -0.29 11.14
CA HIS A 134 6.37 -1.11 11.41
C HIS A 134 6.68 -2.60 11.56
N GLY A 135 7.94 -2.98 11.70
CA GLY A 135 8.34 -4.36 11.97
C GLY A 135 8.60 -5.22 10.74
N PHE A 136 8.65 -4.63 9.56
CA PHE A 136 9.03 -5.35 8.34
C PHE A 136 10.54 -5.51 8.25
N GLU A 137 10.99 -6.66 7.77
CA GLU A 137 12.40 -6.99 7.56
C GLU A 137 12.63 -7.38 6.11
N ILE A 138 13.82 -7.08 5.59
CA ILE A 138 14.22 -7.49 4.24
C ILE A 138 14.48 -8.99 4.24
N GLU A 139 13.81 -9.72 3.35
CA GLU A 139 13.99 -11.17 3.18
C GLU A 139 14.85 -11.52 1.95
N GLY A 140 14.95 -10.63 1.01
CA GLY A 140 15.76 -10.85 -0.19
C GLY A 140 15.72 -9.67 -1.14
N GLU A 141 16.59 -9.72 -2.14
CA GLU A 141 16.66 -8.75 -3.23
C GLU A 141 16.33 -9.45 -4.55
N LEU A 142 15.40 -8.89 -5.29
CA LEU A 142 14.99 -9.38 -6.60
C LEU A 142 15.63 -8.52 -7.68
N ILE A 143 16.44 -9.14 -8.53
CA ILE A 143 17.18 -8.45 -9.57
C ILE A 143 16.24 -8.16 -10.75
N ASP A 144 16.29 -6.93 -11.27
CA ASP A 144 15.48 -6.49 -12.42
C ASP A 144 13.99 -6.80 -12.28
N ALA A 145 13.46 -6.61 -11.07
CA ALA A 145 12.10 -7.01 -10.73
C ALA A 145 11.04 -5.99 -11.16
N SER A 146 11.41 -4.75 -11.43
CA SER A 146 10.51 -3.71 -11.94
C SER A 146 11.18 -2.86 -13.01
N PHE A 147 10.38 -2.08 -13.72
CA PHE A 147 10.84 -1.25 -14.82
C PHE A 147 10.20 0.13 -14.71
N ARG A 148 11.03 1.18 -14.76
CA ARG A 148 10.57 2.57 -14.75
C ARG A 148 11.58 3.46 -15.46
N ASP A 149 11.11 4.54 -16.05
CA ASP A 149 11.97 5.53 -16.73
C ASP A 149 12.96 4.89 -17.71
N GLY A 150 12.57 3.79 -18.39
CA GLY A 150 13.41 3.08 -19.32
C GLY A 150 14.49 2.20 -18.70
N GLU A 151 14.49 1.96 -17.39
CA GLU A 151 15.50 1.20 -16.68
C GLU A 151 14.91 0.09 -15.82
N PHE A 152 15.63 -1.02 -15.69
CA PHE A 152 15.30 -2.08 -14.75
C PHE A 152 15.75 -1.69 -13.34
N ILE A 153 14.92 -2.00 -12.36
CA ILE A 153 15.12 -1.68 -10.95
C ILE A 153 15.04 -2.96 -10.13
N ASN A 154 15.97 -3.12 -9.19
CA ASN A 154 15.89 -4.18 -8.20
C ASN A 154 14.84 -3.82 -7.16
N THR A 155 14.18 -4.83 -6.59
CA THR A 155 13.27 -4.66 -5.46
C THR A 155 13.74 -5.47 -4.28
N TYR A 156 13.41 -5.00 -3.08
CA TYR A 156 13.49 -5.83 -1.88
C TYR A 156 12.15 -6.50 -1.62
N SER A 157 12.18 -7.78 -1.29
CA SER A 157 11.06 -8.46 -0.68
C SER A 157 11.16 -8.25 0.82
N MET A 158 10.11 -7.71 1.42
CA MET A 158 10.04 -7.47 2.86
C MET A 158 8.82 -8.15 3.45
N ALA A 159 8.91 -8.55 4.71
CA ALA A 159 7.79 -9.15 5.42
C ALA A 159 7.79 -8.78 6.90
N ARG A 160 6.58 -8.72 7.45
CA ARG A 160 6.33 -8.64 8.88
C ARG A 160 5.65 -9.92 9.32
N ILE A 161 6.22 -10.60 10.31
CA ILE A 161 5.64 -11.79 10.92
C ILE A 161 5.06 -11.37 12.27
N ARG A 162 3.77 -11.58 12.47
CA ARG A 162 3.12 -11.29 13.76
C ARG A 162 3.71 -12.17 14.85
N LYS A 163 4.17 -11.54 15.93
CA LYS A 163 4.67 -12.26 17.10
C LYS A 163 3.51 -12.99 17.79
N GLN A 164 3.76 -14.23 18.20
CA GLN A 164 2.79 -14.96 19.01
C GLN A 164 2.66 -14.27 20.36
N LYS A 165 1.42 -14.15 20.85
CA LYS A 165 1.17 -13.72 22.22
C LYS A 165 1.56 -14.88 23.15
N ASN A 166 2.43 -14.59 24.09
CA ASN A 166 2.79 -15.54 25.16
C ASN A 166 1.65 -15.66 26.16
#